data_c934134af0fa151154a3e6110cf010f9
#
_entry.id   c934134af0fa151154a3e6110cf010f9
#
_cell.length_a   1.000
_cell.length_b   1.000
_cell.length_c   1.000
_cell.angle_alpha   90.00
_cell.angle_beta   90.00
_cell.angle_gamma   90.00
#
_symmetry.space_group_name_H-M   'P 1'
#
loop_
_entity.id
_entity.type
_entity.pdbx_description
1 polymer ?
#
loop_
_entity_poly.entity_id
_entity_poly.type
_entity_poly.pdbx_seq_one_letter_code
_entity_poly.pdbx_strand_id
1 'polypeptide(L)'
;MPRSHKTLPRLYIEAPLAAGAILELGRDHTNYLLSVLRMKATDALVVFNGADGAWMARIASDHRKGASLELVVQTQHQTPKSDLWFGFAPLKTGRLDYLVQKATEMGAGTIQPVITRYTQVSRLKADKLQANIIEAAEQCEVLSVPTLADEIGLAELIAHWQHDHGLRRLIFADESAPSHAPNTQLLDLDGLPVGILVGPEGGFSDDERALLLAQSFVIPISLGPRILRADTAAVAALAVVQSTIGDWR
;
A
#
# COMPACT_ATOMS: atom_id res chain seq x y z
N MET A 1 0.47 26.15 11.44
CA MET A 1 1.49 26.40 10.43
C MET A 1 0.84 26.50 9.06
N PRO A 2 1.21 27.43 8.18
CA PRO A 2 0.51 27.63 6.92
C PRO A 2 0.73 26.43 5.98
N ARG A 3 -0.36 25.94 5.41
CA ARG A 3 -0.44 24.78 4.50
C ARG A 3 0.06 25.07 3.07
N SER A 4 1.11 25.86 2.89
CA SER A 4 1.52 26.36 1.56
C SER A 4 2.20 25.32 0.64
N HIS A 5 2.64 24.16 1.16
CA HIS A 5 3.26 23.11 0.34
C HIS A 5 2.26 22.00 -0.09
N LYS A 6 1.02 22.04 0.38
CA LYS A 6 0.02 20.99 0.09
C LYS A 6 -0.62 21.05 -1.30
N THR A 7 -0.25 22.02 -2.13
CA THR A 7 -0.82 22.19 -3.48
C THR A 7 0.15 21.86 -4.60
N LEU A 8 1.40 21.52 -4.27
CA LEU A 8 2.37 21.17 -5.30
C LEU A 8 2.15 19.73 -5.78
N PRO A 9 2.23 19.48 -7.08
CA PRO A 9 2.24 18.12 -7.61
C PRO A 9 3.37 17.31 -6.97
N ARG A 10 3.13 16.02 -6.75
CA ARG A 10 4.12 15.09 -6.23
C ARG A 10 4.48 14.08 -7.31
N LEU A 11 5.73 13.67 -7.36
CA LEU A 11 6.24 12.72 -8.34
C LEU A 11 7.22 11.75 -7.70
N TYR A 12 6.98 10.47 -7.87
CA TYR A 12 7.91 9.43 -7.49
C TYR A 12 9.01 9.28 -8.56
N ILE A 13 10.26 9.20 -8.14
CA ILE A 13 11.41 9.09 -9.05
C ILE A 13 12.40 8.05 -8.53
N GLU A 14 12.75 7.08 -9.35
CA GLU A 14 13.75 6.05 -9.02
C GLU A 14 15.19 6.57 -9.24
N ALA A 15 15.57 7.62 -8.51
CA ALA A 15 16.91 8.16 -8.54
C ALA A 15 17.29 8.68 -7.15
N PRO A 16 18.58 8.72 -6.78
CA PRO A 16 19.04 9.34 -5.55
C PRO A 16 18.70 10.84 -5.52
N LEU A 17 18.25 11.33 -4.35
CA LEU A 17 17.83 12.70 -4.16
C LEU A 17 18.81 13.43 -3.25
N ALA A 18 19.41 14.54 -3.74
CA ALA A 18 20.32 15.38 -2.98
C ALA A 18 20.21 16.86 -3.40
N ALA A 19 20.53 17.78 -2.51
CA ALA A 19 20.47 19.20 -2.80
C ALA A 19 21.35 19.58 -3.99
N GLY A 20 20.83 20.38 -4.93
CA GLY A 20 21.53 20.81 -6.14
C GLY A 20 21.66 19.75 -7.23
N ALA A 21 21.14 18.53 -7.01
CA ALA A 21 21.15 17.52 -8.06
C ALA A 21 20.21 17.90 -9.22
N ILE A 22 20.65 17.60 -10.44
CA ILE A 22 19.83 17.71 -11.65
C ILE A 22 19.39 16.30 -12.06
N LEU A 23 18.09 16.10 -12.17
CA LEU A 23 17.49 14.83 -12.57
C LEU A 23 16.96 14.94 -14.00
N GLU A 24 17.48 14.12 -14.89
CA GLU A 24 16.93 13.99 -16.24
C GLU A 24 15.72 13.06 -16.22
N LEU A 25 14.59 13.51 -16.73
CA LEU A 25 13.34 12.76 -16.71
C LEU A 25 13.16 11.90 -17.95
N GLY A 26 12.71 10.69 -17.74
CA GLY A 26 12.23 9.83 -18.80
C GLY A 26 11.00 10.40 -19.51
N ARG A 27 10.64 9.78 -20.64
CA ARG A 27 9.55 10.25 -21.51
C ARG A 27 8.21 10.35 -20.81
N ASP A 28 7.89 9.38 -19.95
CA ASP A 28 6.59 9.32 -19.29
C ASP A 28 6.44 10.44 -18.26
N HIS A 29 7.45 10.67 -17.40
CA HIS A 29 7.46 11.77 -16.46
C HIS A 29 7.48 13.13 -17.16
N THR A 30 8.26 13.27 -18.25
CA THR A 30 8.26 14.48 -19.07
C THR A 30 6.88 14.78 -19.61
N ASN A 31 6.21 13.77 -20.20
CA ASN A 31 4.86 13.93 -20.71
C ASN A 31 3.85 14.25 -19.61
N TYR A 32 3.94 13.60 -18.47
CA TYR A 32 3.07 13.86 -17.33
C TYR A 32 3.18 15.32 -16.85
N LEU A 33 4.41 15.80 -16.60
CA LEU A 33 4.60 17.17 -16.10
C LEU A 33 4.23 18.22 -17.15
N LEU A 34 4.71 18.08 -18.39
CA LEU A 34 4.58 19.14 -19.40
C LEU A 34 3.26 19.10 -20.18
N SER A 35 2.71 17.89 -20.43
CA SER A 35 1.50 17.76 -21.23
C SER A 35 0.24 17.60 -20.39
N VAL A 36 0.27 16.78 -19.34
CA VAL A 36 -0.89 16.54 -18.47
C VAL A 36 -1.04 17.65 -17.46
N LEU A 37 -0.01 17.95 -16.66
CA LEU A 37 -0.04 19.00 -15.64
C LEU A 37 0.24 20.39 -16.22
N ARG A 38 0.75 20.49 -17.47
CA ARG A 38 1.04 21.74 -18.18
C ARG A 38 2.03 22.64 -17.45
N MET A 39 2.94 22.05 -16.71
CA MET A 39 4.01 22.75 -16.02
C MET A 39 5.06 23.30 -17.00
N LYS A 40 5.78 24.34 -16.58
CA LYS A 40 6.79 25.06 -17.36
C LYS A 40 8.08 25.18 -16.57
N ALA A 41 9.15 25.63 -17.24
CA ALA A 41 10.39 25.99 -16.57
C ALA A 41 10.13 26.88 -15.37
N THR A 42 10.82 26.62 -14.27
CA THR A 42 10.71 27.25 -12.96
C THR A 42 9.51 26.83 -12.08
N ASP A 43 8.49 26.15 -12.62
CA ASP A 43 7.42 25.61 -11.80
C ASP A 43 7.97 24.60 -10.78
N ALA A 44 7.38 24.62 -9.58
CA ALA A 44 7.80 23.76 -8.47
C ALA A 44 6.93 22.54 -8.33
N LEU A 45 7.54 21.43 -7.89
CA LEU A 45 6.88 20.19 -7.50
C LEU A 45 7.62 19.56 -6.33
N VAL A 46 7.04 18.54 -5.75
CA VAL A 46 7.69 17.70 -4.74
C VAL A 46 8.09 16.39 -5.38
N VAL A 47 9.33 15.94 -5.19
CA VAL A 47 9.78 14.60 -5.60
C VAL A 47 10.17 13.77 -4.40
N PHE A 48 10.01 12.46 -4.51
CA PHE A 48 10.40 11.48 -3.49
C PHE A 48 10.74 10.13 -4.15
N ASN A 49 11.50 9.29 -3.45
CA ASN A 49 11.96 8.00 -3.99
C ASN A 49 11.79 6.82 -3.01
N GLY A 50 11.17 7.05 -1.85
CA GLY A 50 11.00 6.01 -0.83
C GLY A 50 12.22 5.80 0.08
N ALA A 51 13.31 6.54 -0.10
CA ALA A 51 14.56 6.39 0.64
C ALA A 51 15.12 7.73 1.18
N ASP A 52 15.04 8.80 0.40
CA ASP A 52 15.70 10.07 0.68
C ASP A 52 14.74 11.16 1.18
N GLY A 53 13.50 10.80 1.51
CA GLY A 53 12.46 11.73 1.92
C GLY A 53 11.86 12.52 0.76
N ALA A 54 11.20 13.63 1.05
CA ALA A 54 10.60 14.51 0.05
C ALA A 54 11.44 15.75 -0.21
N TRP A 55 11.56 16.11 -1.47
CA TRP A 55 12.36 17.24 -1.93
C TRP A 55 11.54 18.20 -2.79
N MET A 56 11.63 19.47 -2.51
CA MET A 56 11.14 20.48 -3.46
C MET A 56 12.10 20.51 -4.67
N ALA A 57 11.53 20.37 -5.85
CA ALA A 57 12.23 20.46 -7.10
C ALA A 57 11.62 21.57 -7.96
N ARG A 58 12.39 22.08 -8.92
CA ARG A 58 11.92 23.00 -9.97
C ARG A 58 12.22 22.41 -11.33
N ILE A 59 11.35 22.67 -12.30
CA ILE A 59 11.64 22.33 -13.68
C ILE A 59 12.80 23.22 -14.15
N ALA A 60 13.96 22.60 -14.35
CA ALA A 60 15.17 23.29 -14.84
C ALA A 60 15.13 23.44 -16.37
N SER A 61 14.60 22.42 -17.07
CA SER A 61 14.37 22.45 -18.52
C SER A 61 13.00 21.84 -18.84
N ASP A 62 12.20 22.50 -19.65
CA ASP A 62 10.90 22.05 -20.15
C ASP A 62 10.95 21.54 -21.59
N HIS A 63 12.10 20.98 -22.00
CA HIS A 63 12.24 20.43 -23.32
C HIS A 63 11.37 19.17 -23.52
N ARG A 64 10.53 19.16 -24.56
CA ARG A 64 9.53 18.08 -24.79
C ARG A 64 10.11 16.68 -25.00
N LYS A 65 11.37 16.53 -25.36
CA LYS A 65 12.04 15.22 -25.51
C LYS A 65 12.70 14.71 -24.24
N GLY A 66 12.84 15.56 -23.21
CA GLY A 66 13.42 15.24 -21.91
C GLY A 66 13.44 16.50 -21.07
N ALA A 67 12.57 16.58 -20.08
CA ALA A 67 12.59 17.62 -19.07
C ALA A 67 13.63 17.28 -18.01
N SER A 68 14.14 18.29 -17.30
CA SER A 68 14.99 18.07 -16.13
C SER A 68 14.48 18.82 -14.92
N LEU A 69 14.78 18.29 -13.74
CA LEU A 69 14.44 18.88 -12.45
C LEU A 69 15.71 19.23 -11.69
N GLU A 70 15.73 20.40 -11.06
CA GLU A 70 16.73 20.79 -10.07
C GLU A 70 16.15 20.57 -8.67
N LEU A 71 16.84 19.79 -7.82
CA LEU A 71 16.47 19.58 -6.43
C LEU A 71 16.95 20.75 -5.58
N VAL A 72 16.01 21.44 -4.93
CA VAL A 72 16.30 22.70 -4.23
C VAL A 72 16.56 22.44 -2.75
N VAL A 73 15.60 21.83 -2.05
CA VAL A 73 15.66 21.63 -0.60
C VAL A 73 14.82 20.42 -0.18
N GLN A 74 15.32 19.69 0.80
CA GLN A 74 14.54 18.62 1.44
C GLN A 74 13.42 19.25 2.28
N THR A 75 12.19 18.86 1.98
CA THR A 75 10.99 19.39 2.66
C THR A 75 10.49 18.45 3.77
N GLN A 76 10.85 17.15 3.69
CA GLN A 76 10.49 16.16 4.68
C GLN A 76 11.54 15.04 4.71
N HIS A 77 11.96 14.64 5.91
CA HIS A 77 12.81 13.47 6.10
C HIS A 77 12.06 12.18 5.74
N GLN A 78 12.80 11.15 5.33
CA GLN A 78 12.21 9.85 5.07
C GLN A 78 11.55 9.29 6.33
N THR A 79 10.33 8.83 6.19
CA THR A 79 9.64 8.09 7.24
C THR A 79 10.04 6.61 7.21
N PRO A 80 10.12 5.94 8.36
CA PRO A 80 10.31 4.49 8.39
C PRO A 80 9.26 3.78 7.55
N LYS A 81 9.64 2.68 6.91
CA LYS A 81 8.69 1.83 6.20
C LYS A 81 7.74 1.19 7.21
N SER A 82 6.45 1.24 6.93
CA SER A 82 5.45 0.51 7.72
C SER A 82 5.74 -0.99 7.70
N ASP A 83 5.62 -1.64 8.85
CA ASP A 83 5.77 -3.09 8.97
C ASP A 83 4.44 -3.84 8.73
N LEU A 84 3.35 -3.15 8.45
CA LEU A 84 2.05 -3.76 8.19
C LEU A 84 2.07 -4.53 6.87
N TRP A 85 1.93 -5.87 6.96
CA TRP A 85 1.73 -6.72 5.80
C TRP A 85 0.24 -6.84 5.47
N PHE A 86 -0.12 -6.66 4.21
CA PHE A 86 -1.50 -6.77 3.74
C PHE A 86 -1.61 -7.80 2.62
N GLY A 87 -2.24 -8.93 2.91
CA GLY A 87 -2.60 -9.97 1.95
C GLY A 87 -4.06 -9.87 1.54
N PHE A 88 -4.32 -10.04 0.28
CA PHE A 88 -5.67 -9.99 -0.27
C PHE A 88 -5.86 -11.00 -1.38
N ALA A 89 -7.03 -11.61 -1.46
CA ALA A 89 -7.39 -12.37 -2.65
C ALA A 89 -7.72 -11.41 -3.80
N PRO A 90 -7.12 -11.60 -4.99
CA PRO A 90 -7.32 -10.72 -6.14
C PRO A 90 -8.79 -10.60 -6.55
N LEU A 91 -9.27 -9.37 -6.65
CA LEU A 91 -10.61 -9.01 -7.07
C LEU A 91 -10.68 -8.72 -8.57
N LYS A 92 -11.88 -8.63 -9.13
CA LYS A 92 -12.05 -8.19 -10.51
C LYS A 92 -11.49 -6.77 -10.73
N THR A 93 -10.98 -6.52 -11.93
CA THR A 93 -10.41 -5.23 -12.37
C THR A 93 -11.28 -4.06 -11.90
N GLY A 94 -10.72 -2.95 -11.52
CA GLY A 94 -11.41 -1.79 -10.96
C GLY A 94 -11.54 -1.85 -9.44
N ARG A 95 -12.08 -2.93 -8.85
CA ARG A 95 -12.03 -3.13 -7.39
C ARG A 95 -10.63 -3.48 -6.92
N LEU A 96 -9.87 -4.23 -7.72
CA LEU A 96 -8.49 -4.54 -7.44
C LEU A 96 -7.63 -3.27 -7.41
N ASP A 97 -7.79 -2.39 -8.41
CA ASP A 97 -7.09 -1.10 -8.48
C ASP A 97 -7.41 -0.25 -7.23
N TYR A 98 -8.70 -0.14 -6.90
CA TYR A 98 -9.16 0.57 -5.70
C TYR A 98 -8.58 -0.01 -4.39
N LEU A 99 -8.61 -1.35 -4.24
CA LEU A 99 -8.11 -2.02 -3.05
C LEU A 99 -6.63 -1.74 -2.81
N VAL A 100 -5.81 -1.84 -3.86
CA VAL A 100 -4.36 -1.60 -3.77
C VAL A 100 -4.06 -0.12 -3.44
N GLN A 101 -4.79 0.82 -4.03
CA GLN A 101 -4.70 2.23 -3.68
C GLN A 101 -5.04 2.44 -2.21
N LYS A 102 -6.16 1.89 -1.72
CA LYS A 102 -6.57 2.05 -0.32
C LYS A 102 -5.61 1.37 0.67
N ALA A 103 -5.05 0.22 0.33
CA ALA A 103 -4.02 -0.41 1.15
C ALA A 103 -2.78 0.50 1.30
N THR A 104 -2.36 1.17 0.22
CA THR A 104 -1.27 2.15 0.24
C THR A 104 -1.61 3.36 1.11
N GLU A 105 -2.77 3.97 0.91
CA GLU A 105 -3.25 5.13 1.65
C GLU A 105 -3.37 4.86 3.16
N MET A 106 -3.72 3.62 3.52
CA MET A 106 -3.93 3.18 4.89
C MET A 106 -2.69 2.55 5.53
N GLY A 107 -1.51 2.74 4.92
CA GLY A 107 -0.24 2.46 5.55
C GLY A 107 0.24 1.01 5.48
N ALA A 108 -0.24 0.20 4.54
CA ALA A 108 0.39 -1.09 4.28
C ALA A 108 1.83 -0.90 3.81
N GLY A 109 2.78 -1.62 4.41
CA GLY A 109 4.19 -1.60 3.99
C GLY A 109 4.52 -2.65 2.94
N THR A 110 3.79 -3.79 2.98
CA THR A 110 3.84 -4.84 1.96
C THR A 110 2.43 -5.20 1.53
N ILE A 111 2.21 -5.30 0.24
CA ILE A 111 0.93 -5.66 -0.37
C ILE A 111 1.15 -6.94 -1.16
N GLN A 112 0.46 -8.03 -0.80
CA GLN A 112 0.67 -9.35 -1.39
C GLN A 112 -0.63 -9.97 -1.91
N PRO A 113 -0.71 -10.29 -3.21
CA PRO A 113 -1.81 -11.08 -3.74
C PRO A 113 -1.75 -12.52 -3.23
N VAL A 114 -2.86 -13.02 -2.66
CA VAL A 114 -2.98 -14.39 -2.13
C VAL A 114 -4.06 -15.14 -2.91
N ILE A 115 -3.66 -16.18 -3.61
CA ILE A 115 -4.56 -16.96 -4.44
C ILE A 115 -5.31 -17.97 -3.57
N THR A 116 -6.64 -17.88 -3.57
CA THR A 116 -7.55 -18.74 -2.83
C THR A 116 -8.46 -19.53 -3.77
N ARG A 117 -9.20 -20.50 -3.25
CA ARG A 117 -10.13 -21.35 -4.00
C ARG A 117 -11.11 -20.56 -4.87
N TYR A 118 -11.62 -19.47 -4.34
CA TYR A 118 -12.62 -18.65 -5.01
C TYR A 118 -12.07 -17.39 -5.68
N THR A 119 -10.76 -17.29 -5.81
CA THR A 119 -10.13 -16.23 -6.62
C THR A 119 -10.51 -16.40 -8.08
N GLN A 120 -11.14 -15.38 -8.66
CA GLN A 120 -11.64 -15.42 -10.06
C GLN A 120 -10.66 -14.81 -11.07
N VAL A 121 -9.58 -14.23 -10.63
CA VAL A 121 -8.59 -13.55 -11.47
C VAL A 121 -7.50 -14.54 -11.86
N SER A 122 -7.37 -14.79 -13.17
CA SER A 122 -6.40 -15.75 -13.71
C SER A 122 -5.01 -15.16 -13.96
N ARG A 123 -4.87 -13.84 -14.02
CA ARG A 123 -3.58 -13.16 -14.26
C ARG A 123 -3.59 -11.75 -13.68
N LEU A 124 -2.63 -11.48 -12.83
CA LEU A 124 -2.34 -10.14 -12.34
C LEU A 124 -1.38 -9.40 -13.27
N LYS A 125 -1.57 -8.10 -13.39
CA LYS A 125 -0.64 -7.21 -14.10
C LYS A 125 0.17 -6.46 -13.04
N ALA A 126 1.29 -7.03 -12.63
CA ALA A 126 2.14 -6.48 -11.58
C ALA A 126 2.52 -5.02 -11.85
N ASP A 127 2.94 -4.69 -13.09
CA ASP A 127 3.30 -3.32 -13.47
C ASP A 127 2.15 -2.32 -13.23
N LYS A 128 0.90 -2.74 -13.52
CA LYS A 128 -0.27 -1.88 -13.27
C LYS A 128 -0.54 -1.70 -11.79
N LEU A 129 -0.40 -2.76 -11.00
CA LEU A 129 -0.57 -2.68 -9.55
C LEU A 129 0.50 -1.79 -8.92
N GLN A 130 1.74 -1.93 -9.35
CA GLN A 130 2.84 -1.08 -8.90
C GLN A 130 2.60 0.40 -9.26
N ALA A 131 2.10 0.68 -10.47
CA ALA A 131 1.74 2.04 -10.86
C ALA A 131 0.61 2.61 -9.98
N ASN A 132 -0.41 1.82 -9.63
CA ASN A 132 -1.48 2.24 -8.72
C ASN A 132 -0.97 2.51 -7.29
N ILE A 133 0.00 1.73 -6.80
CA ILE A 133 0.66 1.96 -5.50
C ILE A 133 1.40 3.30 -5.52
N ILE A 134 2.18 3.55 -6.57
CA ILE A 134 2.93 4.80 -6.72
C ILE A 134 1.98 6.00 -6.80
N GLU A 135 0.94 5.92 -7.65
CA GLU A 135 -0.06 6.98 -7.77
C GLU A 135 -0.74 7.30 -6.43
N ALA A 136 -1.14 6.27 -5.67
CA ALA A 136 -1.71 6.45 -4.34
C ALA A 136 -0.70 7.10 -3.37
N ALA A 137 0.56 6.69 -3.41
CA ALA A 137 1.62 7.28 -2.59
C ALA A 137 1.85 8.77 -2.92
N GLU A 138 1.82 9.14 -4.21
CA GLU A 138 1.90 10.53 -4.66
C GLU A 138 0.72 11.37 -4.14
N GLN A 139 -0.51 10.85 -4.26
CA GLN A 139 -1.73 11.58 -3.86
C GLN A 139 -1.88 11.73 -2.35
N CYS A 140 -1.44 10.75 -1.58
CA CYS A 140 -1.66 10.68 -0.12
C CYS A 140 -0.40 11.02 0.69
N GLU A 141 0.64 11.55 0.06
CA GLU A 141 1.88 11.97 0.72
C GLU A 141 2.61 10.81 1.44
N VAL A 142 2.44 9.58 0.98
CA VAL A 142 3.12 8.41 1.53
C VAL A 142 4.54 8.36 0.98
N LEU A 143 5.53 8.59 1.85
CA LEU A 143 6.95 8.59 1.43
C LEU A 143 7.53 7.19 1.29
N SER A 144 7.09 6.25 2.14
CA SER A 144 7.52 4.86 2.11
C SER A 144 6.60 4.04 1.21
N VAL A 145 6.89 4.02 -0.10
CA VAL A 145 6.08 3.29 -1.08
C VAL A 145 6.00 1.80 -0.73
N PRO A 146 4.81 1.20 -0.61
CA PRO A 146 4.65 -0.21 -0.31
C PRO A 146 5.35 -1.11 -1.33
N THR A 147 5.89 -2.23 -0.85
CA THR A 147 6.38 -3.29 -1.73
C THR A 147 5.21 -4.12 -2.22
N LEU A 148 5.07 -4.25 -3.53
CA LEU A 148 4.22 -5.28 -4.12
C LEU A 148 4.99 -6.60 -4.12
N ALA A 149 4.51 -7.58 -3.36
CA ALA A 149 5.08 -8.93 -3.36
C ALA A 149 4.46 -9.79 -4.47
N ASP A 150 5.17 -10.84 -4.85
CA ASP A 150 4.68 -11.81 -5.85
C ASP A 150 3.41 -12.51 -5.35
N GLU A 151 2.57 -12.97 -6.28
CA GLU A 151 1.40 -13.77 -5.94
C GLU A 151 1.79 -15.11 -5.32
N ILE A 152 1.07 -15.53 -4.29
CA ILE A 152 1.31 -16.79 -3.58
C ILE A 152 0.00 -17.54 -3.34
N GLY A 153 0.03 -18.86 -3.37
CA GLY A 153 -1.12 -19.68 -2.95
C GLY A 153 -1.33 -19.64 -1.43
N LEU A 154 -2.61 -19.63 -0.97
CA LEU A 154 -2.91 -19.57 0.46
C LEU A 154 -2.25 -20.72 1.25
N ALA A 155 -2.30 -21.94 0.75
CA ALA A 155 -1.68 -23.09 1.43
C ALA A 155 -0.16 -22.94 1.56
N GLU A 156 0.50 -22.47 0.52
CA GLU A 156 1.94 -22.18 0.51
C GLU A 156 2.29 -21.04 1.47
N LEU A 157 1.54 -19.95 1.46
CA LEU A 157 1.70 -18.83 2.39
C LEU A 157 1.65 -19.31 3.84
N ILE A 158 0.65 -20.12 4.19
CA ILE A 158 0.47 -20.63 5.55
C ILE A 158 1.59 -21.60 5.94
N ALA A 159 2.02 -22.48 5.04
CA ALA A 159 3.11 -23.41 5.29
C ALA A 159 4.45 -22.72 5.57
N HIS A 160 4.71 -21.58 4.95
CA HIS A 160 5.97 -20.85 5.11
C HIS A 160 5.86 -19.62 6.04
N TRP A 161 4.67 -19.30 6.57
CA TRP A 161 4.43 -18.06 7.32
C TRP A 161 5.44 -17.79 8.43
N GLN A 162 5.70 -18.75 9.30
CA GLN A 162 6.64 -18.55 10.41
C GLN A 162 8.08 -18.40 9.96
N HIS A 163 8.46 -19.07 8.87
CA HIS A 163 9.80 -18.94 8.30
C HIS A 163 10.02 -17.55 7.70
N ASP A 164 9.04 -17.04 6.92
CA ASP A 164 9.19 -15.81 6.14
C ASP A 164 8.82 -14.55 6.92
N HIS A 165 7.92 -14.68 7.90
CA HIS A 165 7.35 -13.57 8.66
C HIS A 165 7.67 -13.63 10.16
N GLY A 166 8.35 -14.66 10.66
CA GLY A 166 8.77 -14.79 12.05
C GLY A 166 7.58 -14.78 13.03
N LEU A 167 7.61 -13.84 13.97
CA LEU A 167 6.58 -13.72 15.03
C LEU A 167 5.33 -12.97 14.58
N ARG A 168 5.23 -12.55 13.33
CA ARG A 168 4.10 -11.78 12.80
C ARG A 168 2.78 -12.52 13.00
N ARG A 169 1.80 -11.86 13.59
CA ARG A 169 0.44 -12.37 13.71
C ARG A 169 -0.34 -12.08 12.43
N LEU A 170 -1.14 -13.04 11.98
CA LEU A 170 -1.99 -12.90 10.82
C LEU A 170 -3.44 -12.66 11.24
N ILE A 171 -3.87 -11.43 11.13
CA ILE A 171 -5.26 -11.02 11.39
C ILE A 171 -6.08 -11.47 10.18
N PHE A 172 -6.98 -12.40 10.40
CA PHE A 172 -7.84 -12.98 9.38
C PHE A 172 -9.24 -12.38 9.46
N ALA A 173 -9.65 -11.64 8.43
CA ALA A 173 -11.01 -11.12 8.34
C ALA A 173 -11.98 -12.27 8.02
N ASP A 174 -12.66 -12.80 9.04
CA ASP A 174 -13.55 -13.94 8.99
C ASP A 174 -14.98 -13.50 9.32
N GLU A 175 -15.89 -13.57 8.33
CA GLU A 175 -17.30 -13.22 8.53
C GLU A 175 -18.03 -14.15 9.51
N SER A 176 -17.50 -15.36 9.72
CA SER A 176 -18.02 -16.38 10.64
C SER A 176 -17.36 -16.35 12.02
N ALA A 177 -16.48 -15.36 12.29
CA ALA A 177 -15.89 -15.24 13.61
C ALA A 177 -16.94 -14.93 14.69
N PRO A 178 -16.85 -15.56 15.87
CA PRO A 178 -17.92 -15.49 16.88
C PRO A 178 -18.04 -14.14 17.59
N SER A 179 -16.99 -13.33 17.57
CA SER A 179 -16.96 -12.02 18.25
C SER A 179 -17.11 -10.87 17.27
N HIS A 180 -17.96 -9.92 17.60
CA HIS A 180 -18.14 -8.68 16.85
C HIS A 180 -17.36 -7.48 17.46
N ALA A 181 -16.44 -7.74 18.37
CA ALA A 181 -15.59 -6.74 19.02
C ALA A 181 -14.10 -6.93 18.63
N PRO A 182 -13.71 -6.63 17.39
CA PRO A 182 -12.36 -6.87 16.90
C PRO A 182 -11.30 -6.14 17.73
N ASN A 183 -11.59 -4.94 18.21
CA ASN A 183 -10.64 -4.13 18.98
C ASN A 183 -10.10 -4.85 20.23
N THR A 184 -10.94 -5.60 20.95
CA THR A 184 -10.49 -6.32 22.16
C THR A 184 -9.44 -7.37 21.84
N GLN A 185 -9.60 -8.12 20.75
CA GLN A 185 -8.63 -9.13 20.32
C GLN A 185 -7.34 -8.51 19.76
N LEU A 186 -7.44 -7.32 19.15
CA LEU A 186 -6.29 -6.63 18.57
C LEU A 186 -5.40 -5.99 19.65
N LEU A 187 -5.96 -5.54 20.78
CA LEU A 187 -5.17 -4.92 21.85
C LEU A 187 -4.07 -5.85 22.39
N ASP A 188 -4.30 -7.16 22.38
CA ASP A 188 -3.29 -8.15 22.81
C ASP A 188 -2.13 -8.27 21.81
N LEU A 189 -2.24 -7.68 20.63
CA LEU A 189 -1.22 -7.68 19.58
C LEU A 189 -0.40 -6.37 19.55
N ASP A 190 -0.65 -5.46 20.47
CA ASP A 190 0.06 -4.17 20.48
C ASP A 190 1.58 -4.35 20.60
N GLY A 191 2.32 -3.68 19.73
CA GLY A 191 3.78 -3.79 19.62
C GLY A 191 4.30 -5.05 18.91
N LEU A 192 3.42 -5.95 18.47
CA LEU A 192 3.81 -7.10 17.64
C LEU A 192 3.71 -6.76 16.15
N PRO A 193 4.56 -7.36 15.30
CA PRO A 193 4.37 -7.29 13.87
C PRO A 193 3.07 -7.98 13.46
N VAL A 194 2.27 -7.33 12.63
CA VAL A 194 0.98 -7.86 12.20
C VAL A 194 0.84 -7.88 10.68
N GLY A 195 0.06 -8.84 10.21
CA GLY A 195 -0.44 -8.90 8.84
C GLY A 195 -1.95 -8.99 8.85
N ILE A 196 -2.59 -8.55 7.77
CA ILE A 196 -4.03 -8.64 7.56
C ILE A 196 -4.27 -9.48 6.32
N LEU A 197 -5.20 -10.43 6.39
CA LEU A 197 -5.64 -11.23 5.24
C LEU A 197 -7.13 -11.03 5.00
N VAL A 198 -7.47 -10.66 3.76
CA VAL A 198 -8.85 -10.46 3.30
C VAL A 198 -9.13 -11.37 2.11
N GLY A 199 -10.24 -12.09 2.16
CA GLY A 199 -10.68 -13.01 1.11
C GLY A 199 -11.32 -12.35 -0.10
N PRO A 200 -11.64 -13.14 -1.15
CA PRO A 200 -12.37 -12.69 -2.32
C PRO A 200 -13.88 -12.50 -2.01
N GLU A 201 -14.65 -12.09 -3.02
CA GLU A 201 -16.11 -11.92 -2.89
C GLU A 201 -16.84 -13.23 -2.51
N GLY A 202 -16.28 -14.39 -2.83
CA GLY A 202 -16.83 -15.70 -2.47
C GLY A 202 -16.36 -16.22 -1.11
N GLY A 203 -15.58 -15.43 -0.36
CA GLY A 203 -14.99 -15.83 0.92
C GLY A 203 -13.89 -16.88 0.77
N PHE A 204 -13.62 -17.59 1.85
CA PHE A 204 -12.72 -18.74 1.89
C PHE A 204 -13.55 -20.03 1.87
N SER A 205 -13.02 -21.10 1.28
CA SER A 205 -13.63 -22.41 1.40
C SER A 205 -13.54 -22.94 2.84
N ASP A 206 -14.36 -23.94 3.18
CA ASP A 206 -14.33 -24.55 4.53
C ASP A 206 -12.95 -25.13 4.84
N ASP A 207 -12.27 -25.74 3.86
CA ASP A 207 -10.91 -26.27 4.00
C ASP A 207 -9.88 -25.18 4.24
N GLU A 208 -9.95 -24.06 3.51
CA GLU A 208 -9.07 -22.91 3.68
C GLU A 208 -9.29 -22.22 5.04
N ARG A 209 -10.55 -22.07 5.43
CA ARG A 209 -10.90 -21.55 6.74
C ARG A 209 -10.38 -22.44 7.87
N ALA A 210 -10.57 -23.77 7.75
CA ALA A 210 -10.03 -24.72 8.72
C ALA A 210 -8.50 -24.67 8.77
N LEU A 211 -7.82 -24.59 7.62
CA LEU A 211 -6.37 -24.43 7.54
C LEU A 211 -5.89 -23.18 8.28
N LEU A 212 -6.53 -22.04 8.07
CA LEU A 212 -6.21 -20.77 8.76
C LEU A 212 -6.43 -20.90 10.27
N LEU A 213 -7.59 -21.39 10.71
CA LEU A 213 -7.94 -21.49 12.12
C LEU A 213 -7.10 -22.51 12.89
N ALA A 214 -6.48 -23.46 12.22
CA ALA A 214 -5.55 -24.42 12.83
C ALA A 214 -4.20 -23.78 13.22
N GLN A 215 -3.90 -22.56 12.77
CA GLN A 215 -2.61 -21.93 13.01
C GLN A 215 -2.62 -21.07 14.27
N SER A 216 -1.63 -21.25 15.14
CA SER A 216 -1.50 -20.46 16.37
C SER A 216 -1.17 -18.98 16.16
N PHE A 217 -0.66 -18.61 14.98
CA PHE A 217 -0.34 -17.23 14.62
C PHE A 217 -1.52 -16.50 13.96
N VAL A 218 -2.62 -17.19 13.62
CA VAL A 218 -3.82 -16.61 13.00
C VAL A 218 -4.80 -16.12 14.07
N ILE A 219 -5.25 -14.90 13.90
CA ILE A 219 -6.24 -14.24 14.78
C ILE A 219 -7.47 -13.92 13.93
N PRO A 220 -8.55 -14.71 14.01
CA PRO A 220 -9.78 -14.42 13.27
C PRO A 220 -10.51 -13.23 13.91
N ILE A 221 -10.91 -12.27 13.09
CA ILE A 221 -11.73 -11.13 13.51
C ILE A 221 -12.99 -11.00 12.68
N SER A 222 -14.10 -10.62 13.31
CA SER A 222 -15.30 -10.19 12.61
C SER A 222 -15.27 -8.66 12.41
N LEU A 223 -15.65 -8.21 11.23
CA LEU A 223 -15.78 -6.78 10.90
C LEU A 223 -17.23 -6.27 11.12
N GLY A 224 -17.98 -6.94 11.97
CA GLY A 224 -19.34 -6.56 12.35
C GLY A 224 -20.43 -7.48 11.81
N PRO A 225 -21.71 -7.18 12.06
CA PRO A 225 -22.83 -8.11 11.84
C PRO A 225 -23.30 -8.17 10.38
N ARG A 226 -22.67 -7.46 9.47
CA ARG A 226 -23.04 -7.41 8.04
C ARG A 226 -21.95 -8.03 7.19
N ILE A 227 -22.33 -8.74 6.15
CA ILE A 227 -21.40 -9.20 5.11
C ILE A 227 -20.89 -7.97 4.35
N LEU A 228 -19.59 -7.73 4.42
CA LEU A 228 -18.92 -6.67 3.67
C LEU A 228 -18.44 -7.21 2.32
N ARG A 229 -18.45 -6.37 1.29
CA ARG A 229 -17.70 -6.69 0.08
C ARG A 229 -16.20 -6.70 0.37
N ALA A 230 -15.45 -7.48 -0.38
CA ALA A 230 -14.01 -7.67 -0.13
C ALA A 230 -13.21 -6.35 -0.12
N ASP A 231 -13.50 -5.42 -1.02
CA ASP A 231 -12.90 -4.07 -1.03
C ASP A 231 -13.26 -3.26 0.23
N THR A 232 -14.52 -3.33 0.67
CA THR A 232 -14.98 -2.70 1.92
C THR A 232 -14.36 -3.37 3.15
N ALA A 233 -14.28 -4.71 3.15
CA ALA A 233 -13.66 -5.48 4.22
C ALA A 233 -12.18 -5.13 4.37
N ALA A 234 -11.46 -4.92 3.27
CA ALA A 234 -10.07 -4.49 3.28
C ALA A 234 -9.90 -3.13 3.96
N VAL A 235 -10.69 -2.13 3.54
CA VAL A 235 -10.65 -0.79 4.15
C VAL A 235 -11.03 -0.85 5.64
N ALA A 236 -12.08 -1.59 6.00
CA ALA A 236 -12.52 -1.73 7.38
C ALA A 236 -11.46 -2.42 8.26
N ALA A 237 -10.86 -3.52 7.78
CA ALA A 237 -9.82 -4.24 8.51
C ALA A 237 -8.58 -3.37 8.73
N LEU A 238 -8.11 -2.69 7.68
CA LEU A 238 -6.99 -1.75 7.78
C LEU A 238 -7.29 -0.62 8.77
N ALA A 239 -8.47 0.01 8.69
CA ALA A 239 -8.86 1.09 9.58
C ALA A 239 -8.92 0.64 11.05
N VAL A 240 -9.51 -0.52 11.31
CA VAL A 240 -9.60 -1.08 12.68
C VAL A 240 -8.22 -1.40 13.23
N VAL A 241 -7.33 -2.02 12.44
CA VAL A 241 -5.97 -2.33 12.87
C VAL A 241 -5.17 -1.04 13.12
N GLN A 242 -5.20 -0.09 12.19
CA GLN A 242 -4.47 1.17 12.33
C GLN A 242 -4.94 2.00 13.52
N SER A 243 -6.25 2.05 13.78
CA SER A 243 -6.81 2.81 14.90
C SER A 243 -6.62 2.12 16.26
N THR A 244 -6.39 0.80 16.29
CA THR A 244 -6.28 0.04 17.55
C THR A 244 -4.82 -0.19 17.95
N ILE A 245 -3.95 -0.58 17.01
CA ILE A 245 -2.57 -0.96 17.27
C ILE A 245 -1.56 -0.38 16.25
N GLY A 246 -2.02 0.39 15.27
CA GLY A 246 -1.19 0.98 14.23
C GLY A 246 -0.80 2.44 14.50
N ASP A 247 -0.62 3.21 13.45
CA ASP A 247 -0.08 4.58 13.45
C ASP A 247 -1.14 5.70 13.53
N TRP A 248 -2.44 5.35 13.68
CA TRP A 248 -3.54 6.32 13.82
C TRP A 248 -3.88 6.68 15.27
N ARG A 249 -3.10 6.28 16.22
CA ARG A 249 -3.32 6.50 17.67
C ARG A 249 -2.32 7.46 18.29
#